data_100f4b03ee221f94964803302edbd155
#
_entry.id   100f4b03ee221f94964803302edbd155
#
_cell.length_a   1.000
_cell.length_b   1.000
_cell.length_c   1.000
_cell.angle_alpha   90.00
_cell.angle_beta   90.00
_cell.angle_gamma   90.00
#
_symmetry.space_group_name_H-M   'P 1'
#
loop_
_entity.id
_entity.type
_entity.pdbx_description
1 polymer ?
#
loop_
_entity_poly.entity_id
_entity_poly.type
_entity_poly.pdbx_seq_one_letter_code
_entity_poly.pdbx_strand_id
1 'polypeptide(L)'
;MTTAARLRDPAAEHRFVASDGAALHICESGPADSAVTLVLVHGWTQDHRTWDFVLPHLDPGVRVLRYDLRGHGGSAHARPGGATIARLADDLAELIASRVPQGPLVLAGHSMGGMTLMVLAERHPELVASRLAGAAFVATSSGDMDKLTLGFPGLVGRGVTRFEPRVARLLARLRSDTLRLRPGMVRSGARRLVFGVRPGRAQVDSVVEQLLCAHPASAGMFLDAIASHRGVGGLGALCDVPSVVLAGERDRLCPLAHAKVIADELPHAEFIRFPGAGHMLPQERPFEVARRISALVRTAAAN
;
A
#
# COMPACT_ATOMS: atom_id res chain seq x y z
N MET A 1 -3.43 -17.41 -31.43
CA MET A 1 -4.73 -17.54 -30.76
C MET A 1 -4.61 -16.91 -29.40
N THR A 2 -5.17 -15.74 -29.24
CA THR A 2 -5.05 -14.88 -28.04
C THR A 2 -5.98 -15.42 -26.96
N THR A 3 -5.41 -15.98 -25.91
CA THR A 3 -6.18 -16.40 -24.73
C THR A 3 -6.69 -15.10 -24.08
N ALA A 4 -7.95 -14.77 -24.32
CA ALA A 4 -8.63 -13.71 -23.61
C ALA A 4 -8.55 -14.04 -22.12
N ALA A 5 -7.84 -13.19 -21.35
CA ALA A 5 -7.90 -13.22 -19.91
C ALA A 5 -9.37 -13.16 -19.52
N ARG A 6 -9.89 -14.18 -18.83
CA ARG A 6 -11.21 -14.13 -18.22
C ARG A 6 -11.18 -12.97 -17.27
N LEU A 7 -11.89 -11.90 -17.64
CA LEU A 7 -12.18 -10.80 -16.74
C LEU A 7 -12.86 -11.45 -15.52
N ARG A 8 -12.29 -11.24 -14.33
CA ARG A 8 -13.00 -11.53 -13.08
C ARG A 8 -14.33 -10.78 -13.14
N ASP A 9 -15.37 -11.30 -12.48
CA ASP A 9 -16.62 -10.58 -12.31
C ASP A 9 -16.32 -9.14 -11.90
N PRO A 10 -17.00 -8.14 -12.48
CA PRO A 10 -16.77 -6.75 -12.15
C PRO A 10 -16.84 -6.59 -10.63
N ALA A 11 -15.84 -5.95 -10.05
CA ALA A 11 -15.80 -5.70 -8.62
C ALA A 11 -17.06 -4.93 -8.20
N ALA A 12 -17.77 -5.42 -7.20
CA ALA A 12 -18.88 -4.67 -6.61
C ALA A 12 -18.29 -3.50 -5.80
N GLU A 13 -18.71 -2.29 -6.14
CA GLU A 13 -18.30 -1.07 -5.45
C GLU A 13 -19.31 -0.71 -4.36
N HIS A 14 -18.79 -0.45 -3.17
CA HIS A 14 -19.59 -0.13 -1.99
C HIS A 14 -18.98 1.04 -1.22
N ARG A 15 -19.70 1.50 -0.19
CA ARG A 15 -19.17 2.44 0.79
C ARG A 15 -19.24 1.82 2.19
N PHE A 16 -18.18 2.03 2.94
CA PHE A 16 -18.10 1.77 4.37
C PHE A 16 -17.99 3.10 5.11
N VAL A 17 -18.69 3.26 6.22
CA VAL A 17 -18.62 4.46 7.06
C VAL A 17 -17.87 4.09 8.33
N ALA A 18 -16.69 4.68 8.51
CA ALA A 18 -15.88 4.51 9.70
C ALA A 18 -16.54 5.17 10.93
N SER A 19 -16.10 4.81 12.13
CA SER A 19 -16.67 5.27 13.40
C SER A 19 -16.68 6.80 13.57
N ASP A 20 -15.76 7.51 12.91
CA ASP A 20 -15.70 8.98 12.89
C ASP A 20 -16.51 9.64 11.75
N GLY A 21 -17.31 8.84 11.03
CA GLY A 21 -18.17 9.28 9.93
C GLY A 21 -17.47 9.42 8.58
N ALA A 22 -16.21 9.04 8.44
CA ALA A 22 -15.54 9.06 7.15
C ALA A 22 -16.03 7.91 6.26
N ALA A 23 -16.50 8.22 5.04
CA ALA A 23 -16.92 7.23 4.06
C ALA A 23 -15.71 6.74 3.28
N LEU A 24 -15.46 5.41 3.29
CA LEU A 24 -14.41 4.75 2.53
C LEU A 24 -15.02 4.02 1.33
N HIS A 25 -14.39 4.18 0.17
CA HIS A 25 -14.75 3.47 -1.05
C HIS A 25 -14.16 2.05 -1.02
N ILE A 26 -14.96 1.04 -1.33
CA ILE A 26 -14.60 -0.37 -1.26
C ILE A 26 -14.87 -1.05 -2.60
N CYS A 27 -13.98 -1.94 -3.00
CA CYS A 27 -14.12 -2.83 -4.15
C CYS A 27 -13.94 -4.28 -3.71
N GLU A 28 -14.96 -5.09 -3.88
CA GLU A 28 -14.94 -6.51 -3.56
C GLU A 28 -15.01 -7.36 -4.83
N SER A 29 -14.26 -8.45 -4.89
CA SER A 29 -14.29 -9.40 -6.00
C SER A 29 -13.93 -10.82 -5.53
N GLY A 30 -14.29 -11.82 -6.34
CA GLY A 30 -14.15 -13.24 -6.01
C GLY A 30 -15.31 -13.78 -5.20
N PRO A 31 -15.33 -15.08 -4.90
CA PRO A 31 -16.44 -15.74 -4.23
C PRO A 31 -16.58 -15.30 -2.77
N ALA A 32 -17.82 -15.06 -2.36
CA ALA A 32 -18.12 -14.61 -0.99
C ALA A 32 -17.86 -15.70 0.07
N ASP A 33 -17.92 -16.97 -0.34
CA ASP A 33 -17.71 -18.17 0.46
C ASP A 33 -16.25 -18.67 0.43
N SER A 34 -15.32 -17.84 -0.05
CA SER A 34 -13.88 -18.17 -0.04
C SER A 34 -13.40 -18.46 1.38
N ALA A 35 -12.61 -19.53 1.52
CA ALA A 35 -12.02 -19.92 2.81
C ALA A 35 -11.11 -18.83 3.42
N VAL A 36 -10.52 -17.97 2.59
CA VAL A 36 -9.61 -16.89 3.00
C VAL A 36 -10.01 -15.60 2.32
N THR A 37 -10.00 -14.50 3.05
CA THR A 37 -10.13 -13.16 2.44
C THR A 37 -8.78 -12.48 2.35
N LEU A 38 -8.42 -12.04 1.12
CA LEU A 38 -7.26 -11.20 0.85
C LEU A 38 -7.66 -9.73 0.89
N VAL A 39 -7.04 -8.94 1.77
CA VAL A 39 -7.22 -7.49 1.81
C VAL A 39 -5.99 -6.80 1.26
N LEU A 40 -6.19 -5.92 0.27
CA LEU A 40 -5.12 -5.21 -0.43
C LEU A 40 -5.16 -3.72 -0.10
N VAL A 41 -4.07 -3.21 0.47
CA VAL A 41 -3.94 -1.84 0.97
C VAL A 41 -2.92 -1.08 0.11
N HIS A 42 -3.36 0.01 -0.52
CA HIS A 42 -2.55 0.80 -1.45
C HIS A 42 -1.62 1.81 -0.74
N GLY A 43 -0.76 2.49 -1.51
CA GLY A 43 0.19 3.49 -1.02
C GLY A 43 -0.30 4.94 -1.09
N TRP A 44 0.55 5.85 -0.66
CA TRP A 44 0.31 7.31 -0.71
C TRP A 44 0.09 7.80 -2.14
N THR A 45 -0.88 8.70 -2.33
CA THR A 45 -1.31 9.26 -3.62
C THR A 45 -1.84 8.25 -4.63
N GLN A 46 -2.08 7.02 -4.18
CA GLN A 46 -2.66 5.95 -4.97
C GLN A 46 -4.11 5.68 -4.54
N ASP A 47 -4.73 4.67 -5.13
CA ASP A 47 -6.05 4.14 -4.79
C ASP A 47 -6.10 2.62 -5.01
N HIS A 48 -7.27 2.00 -4.86
CA HIS A 48 -7.46 0.55 -5.03
C HIS A 48 -6.92 0.01 -6.37
N ARG A 49 -6.83 0.85 -7.42
CA ARG A 49 -6.30 0.50 -8.76
C ARG A 49 -4.79 0.19 -8.76
N THR A 50 -4.08 0.50 -7.68
CA THR A 50 -2.69 0.05 -7.47
C THR A 50 -2.53 -1.45 -7.73
N TRP A 51 -3.57 -2.24 -7.43
CA TRP A 51 -3.54 -3.69 -7.50
C TRP A 51 -4.11 -4.28 -8.80
N ASP A 52 -4.60 -3.44 -9.73
CA ASP A 52 -5.26 -3.92 -10.95
C ASP A 52 -4.37 -4.80 -11.83
N PHE A 53 -3.06 -4.52 -11.86
CA PHE A 53 -2.10 -5.37 -12.58
C PHE A 53 -1.82 -6.71 -11.87
N VAL A 54 -2.03 -6.78 -10.55
CA VAL A 54 -1.81 -7.98 -9.73
C VAL A 54 -3.01 -8.92 -9.79
N LEU A 55 -4.22 -8.37 -9.78
CA LEU A 55 -5.48 -9.14 -9.71
C LEU A 55 -5.60 -10.27 -10.74
N PRO A 56 -5.24 -10.09 -12.03
CA PRO A 56 -5.37 -11.15 -13.03
C PRO A 56 -4.50 -12.38 -12.76
N HIS A 57 -3.51 -12.25 -11.88
CA HIS A 57 -2.52 -13.28 -11.55
C HIS A 57 -2.74 -13.91 -10.17
N LEU A 58 -3.73 -13.45 -9.40
CA LEU A 58 -4.13 -14.08 -8.15
C LEU A 58 -4.95 -15.35 -8.40
N ASP A 59 -4.96 -16.25 -7.41
CA ASP A 59 -5.77 -17.45 -7.47
C ASP A 59 -7.26 -17.08 -7.62
N PRO A 60 -8.01 -17.68 -8.57
CA PRO A 60 -9.38 -17.22 -8.91
C PRO A 60 -10.41 -17.50 -7.80
N GLY A 61 -10.13 -18.43 -6.89
CA GLY A 61 -11.01 -18.80 -5.77
C GLY A 61 -10.87 -17.90 -4.53
N VAL A 62 -10.00 -16.88 -4.55
CA VAL A 62 -9.81 -16.01 -3.40
C VAL A 62 -10.79 -14.83 -3.42
N ARG A 63 -11.44 -14.55 -2.29
CA ARG A 63 -12.16 -13.30 -2.08
C ARG A 63 -11.15 -12.17 -1.87
N VAL A 64 -11.28 -11.10 -2.64
CA VAL A 64 -10.40 -9.93 -2.56
C VAL A 64 -11.19 -8.71 -2.14
N LEU A 65 -10.78 -8.09 -1.04
CA LEU A 65 -11.25 -6.80 -0.58
C LEU A 65 -10.16 -5.74 -0.84
N ARG A 66 -10.50 -4.73 -1.62
CA ARG A 66 -9.68 -3.53 -1.85
C ARG A 66 -10.46 -2.32 -1.41
N TYR A 67 -9.79 -1.30 -0.98
CA TYR A 67 -10.46 -0.05 -0.60
C TYR A 67 -9.53 1.14 -0.82
N ASP A 68 -10.10 2.30 -0.93
CA ASP A 68 -9.35 3.53 -0.95
C ASP A 68 -9.15 4.02 0.49
N LEU A 69 -7.90 4.21 0.88
CA LEU A 69 -7.55 4.80 2.17
C LEU A 69 -8.19 6.19 2.30
N ARG A 70 -8.58 6.59 3.53
CA ARG A 70 -9.09 7.95 3.74
C ARG A 70 -8.17 8.99 3.12
N GLY A 71 -8.73 10.00 2.48
CA GLY A 71 -7.99 11.03 1.77
C GLY A 71 -7.51 10.65 0.38
N HIS A 72 -7.86 9.44 -0.10
CA HIS A 72 -7.44 8.90 -1.39
C HIS A 72 -8.62 8.38 -2.20
N GLY A 73 -8.45 8.33 -3.53
CA GLY A 73 -9.42 7.77 -4.47
C GLY A 73 -10.85 8.29 -4.26
N GLY A 74 -11.81 7.40 -4.15
CA GLY A 74 -13.23 7.69 -3.89
C GLY A 74 -13.61 7.83 -2.42
N SER A 75 -12.65 7.71 -1.49
CA SER A 75 -12.87 7.88 -0.06
C SER A 75 -12.95 9.34 0.36
N ALA A 76 -13.58 9.58 1.52
CA ALA A 76 -13.66 10.91 2.11
C ALA A 76 -12.29 11.54 2.32
N HIS A 77 -12.17 12.84 2.06
CA HIS A 77 -10.95 13.59 2.29
C HIS A 77 -10.53 13.53 3.76
N ALA A 78 -9.22 13.46 4.00
CA ALA A 78 -8.71 13.47 5.36
C ALA A 78 -8.93 14.86 5.99
N ARG A 79 -9.38 14.86 7.25
CA ARG A 79 -9.52 16.07 8.05
C ARG A 79 -8.22 16.34 8.82
N PRO A 80 -7.96 17.59 9.23
CA PRO A 80 -6.86 17.89 10.16
C PRO A 80 -6.96 17.01 11.42
N GLY A 81 -5.83 16.40 11.82
CA GLY A 81 -5.77 15.43 12.91
C GLY A 81 -6.20 13.99 12.55
N GLY A 82 -6.90 13.78 11.41
CA GLY A 82 -7.32 12.45 10.95
C GLY A 82 -6.41 11.82 9.91
N ALA A 83 -5.38 12.52 9.43
CA ALA A 83 -4.42 12.00 8.47
C ALA A 83 -3.20 11.40 9.19
N THR A 84 -3.37 10.27 9.84
CA THR A 84 -2.31 9.55 10.55
C THR A 84 -2.29 8.08 10.15
N ILE A 85 -1.13 7.41 10.22
CA ILE A 85 -1.04 5.97 9.96
C ILE A 85 -1.86 5.19 11.01
N ALA A 86 -1.91 5.68 12.25
CA ALA A 86 -2.75 5.11 13.30
C ALA A 86 -4.24 5.11 12.92
N ARG A 87 -4.76 6.22 12.37
CA ARG A 87 -6.15 6.28 11.92
C ARG A 87 -6.41 5.36 10.71
N LEU A 88 -5.44 5.21 9.79
CA LEU A 88 -5.55 4.24 8.70
C LEU A 88 -5.61 2.80 9.22
N ALA A 89 -4.87 2.49 10.27
CA ALA A 89 -4.92 1.19 10.93
C ALA A 89 -6.29 0.93 11.60
N ASP A 90 -6.84 1.93 12.28
CA ASP A 90 -8.17 1.83 12.89
C ASP A 90 -9.26 1.69 11.80
N ASP A 91 -9.18 2.44 10.70
CA ASP A 91 -10.08 2.29 9.56
C ASP A 91 -10.05 0.87 8.98
N LEU A 92 -8.85 0.29 8.84
CA LEU A 92 -8.69 -1.07 8.35
C LEU A 92 -9.29 -2.10 9.33
N ALA A 93 -9.08 -1.94 10.62
CA ALA A 93 -9.67 -2.81 11.64
C ALA A 93 -11.21 -2.75 11.63
N GLU A 94 -11.78 -1.56 11.58
CA GLU A 94 -13.22 -1.33 11.49
C GLU A 94 -13.82 -1.91 10.20
N LEU A 95 -13.14 -1.73 9.07
CA LEU A 95 -13.51 -2.29 7.77
C LEU A 95 -13.52 -3.83 7.81
N ILE A 96 -12.47 -4.44 8.35
CA ILE A 96 -12.38 -5.90 8.52
C ILE A 96 -13.52 -6.41 9.40
N ALA A 97 -13.76 -5.79 10.54
CA ALA A 97 -14.84 -6.19 11.46
C ALA A 97 -16.22 -6.13 10.80
N SER A 98 -16.45 -5.15 9.93
CA SER A 98 -17.72 -4.95 9.22
C SER A 98 -17.90 -5.88 8.01
N ARG A 99 -16.87 -6.00 7.16
CA ARG A 99 -16.99 -6.67 5.84
C ARG A 99 -16.49 -8.11 5.84
N VAL A 100 -15.62 -8.45 6.77
CA VAL A 100 -15.02 -9.77 6.91
C VAL A 100 -15.07 -10.20 8.38
N PRO A 101 -16.26 -10.38 8.97
CA PRO A 101 -16.39 -10.65 10.40
C PRO A 101 -15.80 -11.98 10.84
N GLN A 102 -15.60 -12.92 9.94
CA GLN A 102 -15.12 -14.27 10.25
C GLN A 102 -14.10 -14.77 9.22
N GLY A 103 -13.40 -15.87 9.56
CA GLY A 103 -12.43 -16.56 8.72
C GLY A 103 -11.05 -15.93 8.71
N PRO A 104 -10.04 -16.66 8.19
CA PRO A 104 -8.66 -16.20 8.11
C PRO A 104 -8.48 -15.07 7.10
N LEU A 105 -7.53 -14.18 7.42
CA LEU A 105 -7.17 -13.02 6.62
C LEU A 105 -5.74 -13.14 6.09
N VAL A 106 -5.54 -12.73 4.85
CA VAL A 106 -4.21 -12.38 4.33
C VAL A 106 -4.23 -10.90 4.01
N LEU A 107 -3.29 -10.13 4.56
CA LEU A 107 -3.16 -8.70 4.31
C LEU A 107 -1.95 -8.42 3.43
N ALA A 108 -2.10 -7.61 2.38
CA ALA A 108 -0.98 -7.15 1.57
C ALA A 108 -0.99 -5.62 1.48
N GLY A 109 0.10 -4.99 1.90
CA GLY A 109 0.23 -3.54 1.94
C GLY A 109 1.38 -3.04 1.06
N HIS A 110 1.08 -2.11 0.14
CA HIS A 110 2.07 -1.41 -0.66
C HIS A 110 2.43 -0.08 -0.01
N SER A 111 3.72 0.19 0.19
CA SER A 111 4.24 1.48 0.68
C SER A 111 3.54 1.91 1.98
N MET A 112 2.83 3.04 2.02
CA MET A 112 2.01 3.48 3.16
C MET A 112 1.00 2.41 3.61
N GLY A 113 0.48 1.57 2.71
CA GLY A 113 -0.34 0.42 3.07
C GLY A 113 0.41 -0.58 3.94
N GLY A 114 1.68 -0.85 3.67
CA GLY A 114 2.52 -1.69 4.54
C GLY A 114 2.78 -1.08 5.90
N MET A 115 2.97 0.26 5.96
CA MET A 115 3.04 1.00 7.23
C MET A 115 1.74 0.86 8.03
N THR A 116 0.60 0.91 7.35
CA THR A 116 -0.73 0.69 7.96
C THR A 116 -0.84 -0.70 8.59
N LEU A 117 -0.31 -1.75 7.93
CA LEU A 117 -0.33 -3.11 8.49
C LEU A 117 0.51 -3.23 9.77
N MET A 118 1.69 -2.59 9.82
CA MET A 118 2.53 -2.59 11.02
C MET A 118 1.83 -1.92 12.20
N VAL A 119 1.21 -0.77 11.95
CA VAL A 119 0.48 -0.04 12.99
C VAL A 119 -0.84 -0.74 13.36
N LEU A 120 -1.49 -1.45 12.41
CA LEU A 120 -2.61 -2.33 12.73
C LEU A 120 -2.19 -3.40 13.74
N ALA A 121 -1.05 -4.04 13.52
CA ALA A 121 -0.55 -5.09 14.41
C ALA A 121 -0.23 -4.55 15.82
N GLU A 122 0.28 -3.33 15.92
CA GLU A 122 0.55 -2.67 17.21
C GLU A 122 -0.74 -2.31 17.94
N ARG A 123 -1.74 -1.78 17.24
CA ARG A 123 -2.96 -1.23 17.84
C ARG A 123 -4.08 -2.25 18.04
N HIS A 124 -4.10 -3.28 17.22
CA HIS A 124 -5.13 -4.33 17.19
C HIS A 124 -4.52 -5.74 17.26
N PRO A 125 -3.68 -6.03 18.29
CA PRO A 125 -2.97 -7.31 18.38
C PRO A 125 -3.92 -8.51 18.48
N GLU A 126 -5.09 -8.33 19.05
CA GLU A 126 -6.13 -9.38 19.15
C GLU A 126 -6.68 -9.77 17.77
N LEU A 127 -6.89 -8.80 16.86
CA LEU A 127 -7.27 -9.07 15.48
C LEU A 127 -6.19 -9.88 14.76
N VAL A 128 -4.92 -9.49 14.94
CA VAL A 128 -3.79 -10.20 14.37
C VAL A 128 -3.73 -11.65 14.90
N ALA A 129 -3.72 -11.82 16.21
CA ALA A 129 -3.61 -13.14 16.83
C ALA A 129 -4.75 -14.09 16.47
N SER A 130 -5.98 -13.56 16.33
CA SER A 130 -7.17 -14.39 16.07
C SER A 130 -7.44 -14.64 14.58
N ARG A 131 -7.00 -13.78 13.67
CA ARG A 131 -7.47 -13.76 12.29
C ARG A 131 -6.39 -13.71 11.21
N LEU A 132 -5.21 -13.14 11.50
CA LEU A 132 -4.21 -12.90 10.48
C LEU A 132 -3.40 -14.17 10.19
N ALA A 133 -3.63 -14.77 9.03
CA ALA A 133 -2.98 -15.98 8.57
C ALA A 133 -1.85 -15.73 7.56
N GLY A 134 -1.62 -14.47 7.17
CA GLY A 134 -0.50 -14.11 6.32
C GLY A 134 -0.38 -12.60 6.08
N ALA A 135 0.86 -12.10 5.95
CA ALA A 135 1.15 -10.70 5.69
C ALA A 135 2.17 -10.50 4.54
N ALA A 136 1.88 -9.59 3.62
CA ALA A 136 2.79 -9.21 2.55
C ALA A 136 3.15 -7.71 2.64
N PHE A 137 4.41 -7.42 2.84
CA PHE A 137 4.98 -6.07 2.91
C PHE A 137 5.63 -5.75 1.55
N VAL A 138 4.99 -4.90 0.76
CA VAL A 138 5.39 -4.64 -0.64
C VAL A 138 5.95 -3.23 -0.76
N ALA A 139 7.25 -3.10 -1.03
CA ALA A 139 7.96 -1.82 -1.20
C ALA A 139 7.63 -0.82 -0.08
N THR A 140 7.82 -1.20 1.17
CA THR A 140 7.45 -0.42 2.35
C THR A 140 8.61 -0.24 3.33
N SER A 141 8.38 0.52 4.39
CA SER A 141 9.36 0.86 5.42
C SER A 141 8.73 0.81 6.81
N SER A 142 9.49 0.40 7.80
CA SER A 142 9.11 0.46 9.21
C SER A 142 9.48 1.77 9.92
N GLY A 143 10.14 2.71 9.22
CA GLY A 143 10.55 3.99 9.80
C GLY A 143 11.66 4.70 9.04
N ASP A 144 12.26 5.71 9.68
CA ASP A 144 13.38 6.50 9.14
C ASP A 144 13.09 7.23 7.81
N MET A 145 11.81 7.47 7.51
CA MET A 145 11.39 8.12 6.28
C MET A 145 11.83 9.59 6.20
N ASP A 146 12.03 10.23 7.34
CA ASP A 146 12.57 11.59 7.46
C ASP A 146 14.06 11.71 7.05
N LYS A 147 14.75 10.58 6.87
CA LYS A 147 16.17 10.52 6.42
C LYS A 147 16.33 10.23 4.94
N LEU A 148 15.24 10.10 4.19
CA LEU A 148 15.27 9.73 2.78
C LEU A 148 15.89 10.81 1.90
N THR A 149 16.88 10.42 1.13
CA THR A 149 17.56 11.31 0.17
C THR A 149 17.01 11.19 -1.26
N LEU A 150 16.01 10.33 -1.49
CA LEU A 150 15.46 9.97 -2.81
C LEU A 150 16.52 9.52 -3.82
N GLY A 151 17.62 8.95 -3.32
CA GLY A 151 18.75 8.52 -4.12
C GLY A 151 19.68 9.64 -4.59
N PHE A 152 19.50 10.87 -4.08
CA PHE A 152 20.45 11.96 -4.33
C PHE A 152 21.61 11.94 -3.32
N PRO A 153 22.88 12.04 -3.79
CA PRO A 153 24.03 12.02 -2.90
C PRO A 153 24.28 13.36 -2.18
N GLY A 154 24.97 13.30 -1.06
CA GLY A 154 25.56 14.45 -0.37
C GLY A 154 24.58 15.56 0.03
N LEU A 155 24.96 16.81 -0.29
CA LEU A 155 24.19 18.02 0.09
C LEU A 155 22.82 18.09 -0.62
N VAL A 156 22.69 17.56 -1.83
CA VAL A 156 21.41 17.51 -2.57
C VAL A 156 20.42 16.62 -1.85
N GLY A 157 20.82 15.42 -1.44
CA GLY A 157 19.98 14.51 -0.67
C GLY A 157 19.53 15.11 0.66
N ARG A 158 20.45 15.78 1.41
CA ARG A 158 20.11 16.52 2.62
C ARG A 158 19.16 17.69 2.36
N GLY A 159 19.26 18.32 1.19
CA GLY A 159 18.30 19.33 0.75
C GLY A 159 16.89 18.76 0.60
N VAL A 160 16.74 17.58 -0.01
CA VAL A 160 15.43 16.93 -0.20
C VAL A 160 14.73 16.71 1.14
N THR A 161 15.39 16.14 2.13
CA THR A 161 14.80 15.91 3.46
C THR A 161 14.38 17.21 4.18
N ARG A 162 15.10 18.32 3.93
CA ARG A 162 14.74 19.64 4.49
C ARG A 162 13.56 20.31 3.80
N PHE A 163 13.31 19.99 2.53
CA PHE A 163 12.20 20.57 1.77
C PHE A 163 10.89 19.82 1.97
N GLU A 164 10.94 18.54 2.34
CA GLU A 164 9.75 17.69 2.52
C GLU A 164 8.69 18.32 3.44
N PRO A 165 8.99 18.83 4.65
CA PRO A 165 7.98 19.44 5.51
C PRO A 165 7.40 20.73 4.93
N ARG A 166 8.14 21.45 4.06
CA ARG A 166 7.63 22.63 3.36
C ARG A 166 6.65 22.26 2.26
N VAL A 167 6.96 21.19 1.52
CA VAL A 167 6.09 20.63 0.48
C VAL A 167 4.80 20.10 1.10
N ALA A 168 4.90 19.33 2.18
CA ALA A 168 3.74 18.81 2.93
C ALA A 168 2.81 19.95 3.37
N ARG A 169 3.36 20.99 3.99
CA ARG A 169 2.58 22.18 4.42
C ARG A 169 1.98 22.97 3.26
N LEU A 170 2.68 23.09 2.14
CA LEU A 170 2.16 23.74 0.94
C LEU A 170 0.98 22.97 0.37
N LEU A 171 1.12 21.67 0.19
CA LEU A 171 0.04 20.80 -0.30
C LEU A 171 -1.17 20.83 0.65
N ALA A 172 -0.95 20.73 1.96
CA ALA A 172 -2.01 20.75 2.97
C ALA A 172 -2.84 22.06 2.98
N ARG A 173 -2.34 23.15 2.40
CA ARG A 173 -3.04 24.44 2.26
C ARG A 173 -3.79 24.61 0.95
N LEU A 174 -3.58 23.72 -0.03
CA LEU A 174 -4.29 23.79 -1.29
C LEU A 174 -5.77 23.44 -1.08
N ARG A 175 -6.65 24.24 -1.70
CA ARG A 175 -8.11 24.06 -1.65
C ARG A 175 -8.69 23.45 -2.93
N SER A 176 -7.85 22.85 -3.77
CA SER A 176 -8.30 22.16 -4.98
C SER A 176 -8.52 20.69 -4.69
N ASP A 177 -9.48 20.08 -5.38
CA ASP A 177 -9.80 18.66 -5.24
C ASP A 177 -8.75 17.75 -5.89
N THR A 178 -7.93 18.28 -6.80
CA THR A 178 -6.92 17.50 -7.53
C THR A 178 -5.62 18.28 -7.70
N LEU A 179 -4.52 17.56 -7.90
CA LEU A 179 -3.23 18.16 -8.24
C LEU A 179 -3.23 18.66 -9.70
N ARG A 180 -3.32 19.98 -9.87
CA ARG A 180 -3.29 20.64 -11.19
C ARG A 180 -1.88 20.71 -11.75
N LEU A 181 -1.25 19.56 -11.97
CA LEU A 181 0.08 19.46 -12.55
C LEU A 181 0.01 19.08 -14.02
N ARG A 182 1.03 19.47 -14.80
CA ARG A 182 1.13 19.06 -16.21
C ARG A 182 1.42 17.56 -16.31
N PRO A 183 0.56 16.74 -16.96
CA PRO A 183 0.72 15.29 -16.99
C PRO A 183 2.09 14.83 -17.50
N GLY A 184 2.68 15.52 -18.48
CA GLY A 184 4.01 15.20 -19.01
C GLY A 184 5.14 15.37 -17.99
N MET A 185 5.07 16.41 -17.14
CA MET A 185 6.05 16.61 -16.05
C MET A 185 5.89 15.53 -14.98
N VAL A 186 4.63 15.24 -14.60
CA VAL A 186 4.33 14.19 -13.61
C VAL A 186 4.81 12.84 -14.11
N ARG A 187 4.58 12.51 -15.38
CA ARG A 187 5.04 11.28 -16.02
C ARG A 187 6.57 11.14 -15.96
N SER A 188 7.30 12.18 -16.32
CA SER A 188 8.77 12.17 -16.30
C SER A 188 9.30 12.02 -14.87
N GLY A 189 8.68 12.74 -13.90
CA GLY A 189 9.01 12.64 -12.49
C GLY A 189 8.72 11.26 -11.91
N ALA A 190 7.52 10.74 -12.12
CA ALA A 190 7.11 9.41 -11.65
C ALA A 190 8.03 8.32 -12.23
N ARG A 191 8.27 8.35 -13.55
CA ARG A 191 9.16 7.39 -14.22
C ARG A 191 10.56 7.37 -13.60
N ARG A 192 11.09 8.54 -13.21
CA ARG A 192 12.43 8.65 -12.62
C ARG A 192 12.46 8.29 -11.14
N LEU A 193 11.44 8.66 -10.38
CA LEU A 193 11.46 8.57 -8.93
C LEU A 193 10.94 7.25 -8.41
N VAL A 194 9.80 6.77 -8.95
CA VAL A 194 9.09 5.62 -8.37
C VAL A 194 9.23 4.33 -9.17
N PHE A 195 9.70 4.40 -10.42
CA PHE A 195 9.93 3.21 -11.23
C PHE A 195 11.41 2.82 -11.32
N GLY A 196 11.65 1.54 -11.56
CA GLY A 196 12.97 1.00 -11.86
C GLY A 196 13.36 1.12 -13.34
N VAL A 197 13.95 0.05 -13.89
CA VAL A 197 14.45 0.02 -15.26
C VAL A 197 13.32 -0.34 -16.23
N ARG A 198 13.11 0.51 -17.24
CA ARG A 198 12.20 0.26 -18.37
C ARG A 198 10.75 -0.08 -17.95
N PRO A 199 10.08 0.77 -17.18
CA PRO A 199 8.66 0.56 -16.88
C PRO A 199 7.84 0.60 -18.17
N GLY A 200 6.80 -0.22 -18.25
CA GLY A 200 5.83 -0.18 -19.34
C GLY A 200 5.02 1.11 -19.32
N ARG A 201 4.52 1.51 -20.50
CA ARG A 201 3.75 2.76 -20.63
C ARG A 201 2.45 2.72 -19.80
N ALA A 202 1.70 1.60 -19.88
CA ALA A 202 0.45 1.44 -19.16
C ALA A 202 0.63 1.54 -17.63
N GLN A 203 1.72 0.95 -17.10
CA GLN A 203 2.05 1.03 -15.68
C GLN A 203 2.34 2.48 -15.24
N VAL A 204 3.11 3.21 -16.03
CA VAL A 204 3.40 4.64 -15.74
C VAL A 204 2.15 5.49 -15.83
N ASP A 205 1.32 5.26 -16.85
CA ASP A 205 0.07 6.00 -17.06
C ASP A 205 -0.91 5.80 -15.90
N SER A 206 -1.07 4.57 -15.42
CA SER A 206 -1.91 4.24 -14.26
C SER A 206 -1.45 4.99 -13.00
N VAL A 207 -0.15 5.00 -12.69
CA VAL A 207 0.38 5.71 -11.52
C VAL A 207 0.23 7.22 -11.65
N VAL A 208 0.46 7.76 -12.84
CA VAL A 208 0.31 9.21 -13.11
C VAL A 208 -1.14 9.65 -12.97
N GLU A 209 -2.09 8.86 -13.47
CA GLU A 209 -3.52 9.15 -13.34
C GLU A 209 -3.95 9.21 -11.87
N GLN A 210 -3.60 8.18 -11.07
CA GLN A 210 -3.91 8.15 -9.64
C GLN A 210 -3.29 9.35 -8.91
N LEU A 211 -2.02 9.67 -9.18
CA LEU A 211 -1.35 10.83 -8.58
C LEU A 211 -2.02 12.17 -8.94
N LEU A 212 -2.45 12.34 -10.19
CA LEU A 212 -3.15 13.56 -10.63
C LEU A 212 -4.54 13.70 -10.00
N CYS A 213 -5.19 12.57 -9.69
CA CYS A 213 -6.49 12.53 -9.01
C CYS A 213 -6.36 12.69 -7.47
N ALA A 214 -5.16 12.60 -6.92
CA ALA A 214 -4.97 12.72 -5.47
C ALA A 214 -5.38 14.08 -4.93
N HIS A 215 -6.11 14.08 -3.79
CA HIS A 215 -6.51 15.31 -3.10
C HIS A 215 -5.30 15.98 -2.42
N PRO A 216 -4.92 17.20 -2.84
CA PRO A 216 -3.64 17.81 -2.43
C PRO A 216 -3.50 17.97 -0.92
N ALA A 217 -4.54 18.44 -0.23
CA ALA A 217 -4.49 18.67 1.21
C ALA A 217 -4.33 17.35 1.98
N SER A 218 -5.06 16.29 1.59
CA SER A 218 -4.88 14.95 2.16
C SER A 218 -3.47 14.43 1.90
N ALA A 219 -2.98 14.55 0.65
CA ALA A 219 -1.64 14.12 0.27
C ALA A 219 -0.55 14.82 1.11
N GLY A 220 -0.68 16.13 1.35
CA GLY A 220 0.25 16.89 2.18
C GLY A 220 0.25 16.44 3.64
N MET A 221 -0.92 16.23 4.24
CA MET A 221 -1.03 15.76 5.61
C MET A 221 -0.47 14.32 5.79
N PHE A 222 -0.71 13.43 4.83
CA PHE A 222 -0.14 12.07 4.88
C PHE A 222 1.35 12.03 4.60
N LEU A 223 1.91 12.96 3.83
CA LEU A 223 3.37 13.06 3.67
C LEU A 223 4.05 13.31 5.02
N ASP A 224 3.48 14.17 5.85
CA ASP A 224 3.97 14.44 7.22
C ASP A 224 3.81 13.20 8.12
N ALA A 225 2.67 12.48 8.01
CA ALA A 225 2.44 11.24 8.74
C ALA A 225 3.44 10.12 8.35
N ILE A 226 3.78 10.01 7.05
CA ILE A 226 4.80 9.08 6.55
C ILE A 226 6.18 9.43 7.10
N ALA A 227 6.58 10.72 7.05
CA ALA A 227 7.87 11.17 7.56
C ALA A 227 8.05 10.86 9.06
N SER A 228 6.98 10.94 9.83
CA SER A 228 6.98 10.64 11.27
C SER A 228 6.74 9.18 11.62
N HIS A 229 6.49 8.30 10.62
CA HIS A 229 6.18 6.89 10.86
C HIS A 229 7.29 6.14 11.63
N ARG A 230 6.89 5.34 12.61
CA ARG A 230 7.73 4.43 13.40
C ARG A 230 6.93 3.15 13.67
N GLY A 231 7.06 2.15 12.80
CA GLY A 231 6.24 0.93 12.79
C GLY A 231 6.95 -0.33 13.28
N VAL A 232 8.22 -0.24 13.69
CA VAL A 232 9.00 -1.41 14.16
C VAL A 232 8.31 -2.09 15.34
N GLY A 233 7.71 -1.31 16.27
CA GLY A 233 7.02 -1.85 17.43
C GLY A 233 5.89 -2.85 17.10
N GLY A 234 5.20 -2.63 15.98
CA GLY A 234 4.12 -3.54 15.55
C GLY A 234 4.58 -4.86 14.94
N LEU A 235 5.87 -4.96 14.51
CA LEU A 235 6.40 -6.18 13.90
C LEU A 235 6.46 -7.35 14.87
N GLY A 236 6.64 -7.08 16.18
CA GLY A 236 6.64 -8.12 17.22
C GLY A 236 5.35 -8.94 17.27
N ALA A 237 4.19 -8.33 17.05
CA ALA A 237 2.91 -9.03 17.00
C ALA A 237 2.72 -9.89 15.71
N LEU A 238 3.63 -9.77 14.75
CA LEU A 238 3.61 -10.49 13.48
C LEU A 238 4.66 -11.60 13.39
N CYS A 239 5.46 -11.84 14.45
CA CYS A 239 6.55 -12.80 14.41
C CYS A 239 6.12 -14.21 14.03
N ASP A 240 4.92 -14.65 14.47
CA ASP A 240 4.37 -15.97 14.18
C ASP A 240 3.48 -15.99 12.94
N VAL A 241 3.27 -14.84 12.29
CA VAL A 241 2.44 -14.74 11.08
C VAL A 241 3.29 -15.03 9.84
N PRO A 242 2.94 -16.02 9.01
CA PRO A 242 3.59 -16.24 7.72
C PRO A 242 3.66 -14.94 6.92
N SER A 243 4.87 -14.48 6.62
CA SER A 243 5.07 -13.16 6.04
C SER A 243 6.00 -13.18 4.84
N VAL A 244 5.83 -12.22 3.93
CA VAL A 244 6.75 -11.96 2.82
C VAL A 244 7.08 -10.47 2.74
N VAL A 245 8.36 -10.17 2.55
CA VAL A 245 8.85 -8.79 2.34
C VAL A 245 9.38 -8.68 0.93
N LEU A 246 8.74 -7.84 0.11
CA LEU A 246 9.04 -7.66 -1.31
C LEU A 246 9.65 -6.27 -1.54
N ALA A 247 10.85 -6.21 -2.08
CA ALA A 247 11.58 -4.96 -2.26
C ALA A 247 12.22 -4.82 -3.65
N GLY A 248 12.08 -3.62 -4.25
CA GLY A 248 12.77 -3.26 -5.49
C GLY A 248 14.19 -2.79 -5.22
N GLU A 249 15.19 -3.31 -5.94
CA GLU A 249 16.59 -2.89 -5.77
C GLU A 249 16.85 -1.43 -6.15
N ARG A 250 15.97 -0.83 -6.93
CA ARG A 250 16.03 0.58 -7.34
C ARG A 250 14.96 1.46 -6.70
N ASP A 251 14.33 0.97 -5.64
CA ASP A 251 13.39 1.76 -4.88
C ASP A 251 14.10 2.94 -4.19
N ARG A 252 13.68 4.16 -4.53
CA ARG A 252 14.24 5.40 -3.97
C ARG A 252 13.38 5.97 -2.85
N LEU A 253 12.14 5.48 -2.69
CA LEU A 253 11.22 5.89 -1.64
C LEU A 253 11.33 4.99 -0.41
N CYS A 254 11.44 3.67 -0.62
CA CYS A 254 11.67 2.68 0.43
C CYS A 254 12.87 1.81 0.04
N PRO A 255 14.12 2.31 0.21
CA PRO A 255 15.33 1.59 -0.16
C PRO A 255 15.43 0.22 0.50
N LEU A 256 16.19 -0.69 -0.12
CA LEU A 256 16.38 -2.07 0.37
C LEU A 256 16.71 -2.15 1.87
N ALA A 257 17.47 -1.18 2.39
CA ALA A 257 17.80 -1.14 3.82
C ALA A 257 16.55 -1.08 4.72
N HIS A 258 15.50 -0.37 4.28
CA HIS A 258 14.24 -0.27 5.03
C HIS A 258 13.46 -1.59 5.01
N ALA A 259 13.39 -2.24 3.84
CA ALA A 259 12.78 -3.57 3.73
C ALA A 259 13.56 -4.63 4.52
N LYS A 260 14.89 -4.50 4.59
CA LYS A 260 15.72 -5.40 5.37
C LYS A 260 15.42 -5.29 6.86
N VAL A 261 15.19 -4.10 7.41
CA VAL A 261 14.78 -3.94 8.82
C VAL A 261 13.51 -4.73 9.12
N ILE A 262 12.50 -4.68 8.23
CA ILE A 262 11.27 -5.45 8.40
C ILE A 262 11.56 -6.96 8.38
N ALA A 263 12.39 -7.41 7.43
CA ALA A 263 12.75 -8.83 7.33
C ALA A 263 13.58 -9.33 8.51
N ASP A 264 14.46 -8.50 9.07
CA ASP A 264 15.27 -8.84 10.25
C ASP A 264 14.41 -8.97 11.53
N GLU A 265 13.33 -8.19 11.64
CA GLU A 265 12.37 -8.24 12.74
C GLU A 265 11.35 -9.39 12.61
N LEU A 266 11.19 -9.98 11.42
CA LEU A 266 10.25 -11.08 11.12
C LEU A 266 11.04 -12.35 10.76
N PRO A 267 11.43 -13.19 11.73
CA PRO A 267 12.40 -14.29 11.51
C PRO A 267 11.91 -15.36 10.52
N HIS A 268 10.61 -15.47 10.32
CA HIS A 268 9.99 -16.41 9.36
C HIS A 268 9.57 -15.77 8.05
N ALA A 269 9.86 -14.49 7.83
CA ALA A 269 9.50 -13.81 6.60
C ALA A 269 10.42 -14.19 5.44
N GLU A 270 9.83 -14.49 4.29
CA GLU A 270 10.60 -14.61 3.05
C GLU A 270 10.97 -13.21 2.54
N PHE A 271 12.26 -12.89 2.48
CA PHE A 271 12.73 -11.61 1.92
C PHE A 271 13.11 -11.75 0.45
N ILE A 272 12.40 -11.05 -0.43
CA ILE A 272 12.57 -11.13 -1.87
C ILE A 272 12.96 -9.77 -2.45
N ARG A 273 14.09 -9.75 -3.14
CA ARG A 273 14.59 -8.59 -3.86
C ARG A 273 14.32 -8.74 -5.35
N PHE A 274 13.81 -7.68 -5.97
CA PHE A 274 13.54 -7.65 -7.40
C PHE A 274 14.60 -6.82 -8.13
N PRO A 275 15.52 -7.46 -8.86
CA PRO A 275 16.56 -6.75 -9.63
C PRO A 275 15.94 -5.77 -10.61
N GLY A 276 16.46 -4.55 -10.61
CA GLY A 276 16.04 -3.49 -11.52
C GLY A 276 14.67 -2.88 -11.28
N ALA A 277 13.84 -3.42 -10.36
CA ALA A 277 12.54 -2.84 -10.02
C ALA A 277 12.67 -1.67 -9.04
N GLY A 278 11.75 -0.72 -9.13
CA GLY A 278 11.62 0.44 -8.25
C GLY A 278 10.56 0.24 -7.16
N HIS A 279 9.90 1.34 -6.82
CA HIS A 279 8.88 1.40 -5.77
C HIS A 279 7.56 0.78 -6.17
N MET A 280 7.18 0.86 -7.45
CA MET A 280 5.86 0.44 -7.92
C MET A 280 5.82 -1.06 -8.26
N LEU A 281 6.19 -1.91 -7.29
CA LEU A 281 6.21 -3.36 -7.47
C LEU A 281 4.90 -3.97 -7.96
N PRO A 282 3.71 -3.53 -7.51
CA PRO A 282 2.44 -4.04 -8.04
C PRO A 282 2.29 -3.84 -9.56
N GLN A 283 2.91 -2.79 -10.11
CA GLN A 283 2.90 -2.48 -11.55
C GLN A 283 4.12 -3.08 -12.26
N GLU A 284 5.30 -3.09 -11.63
CA GLU A 284 6.55 -3.51 -12.27
C GLU A 284 6.75 -5.03 -12.29
N ARG A 285 6.20 -5.72 -11.29
CA ARG A 285 6.34 -7.18 -11.06
C ARG A 285 5.02 -7.83 -10.66
N PRO A 286 3.92 -7.57 -11.40
CA PRO A 286 2.58 -7.99 -10.97
C PRO A 286 2.44 -9.50 -10.79
N PHE A 287 3.02 -10.29 -11.70
CA PHE A 287 2.97 -11.75 -11.64
C PHE A 287 3.70 -12.28 -10.40
N GLU A 288 4.92 -11.79 -10.15
CA GLU A 288 5.73 -12.26 -9.02
C GLU A 288 5.13 -11.83 -7.68
N VAL A 289 4.59 -10.60 -7.60
CA VAL A 289 3.87 -10.10 -6.42
C VAL A 289 2.64 -10.97 -6.16
N ALA A 290 1.80 -11.21 -7.19
CA ALA A 290 0.63 -12.08 -7.08
C ALA A 290 0.99 -13.49 -6.64
N ARG A 291 2.05 -14.08 -7.20
CA ARG A 291 2.50 -15.44 -6.86
C ARG A 291 2.84 -15.55 -5.37
N ARG A 292 3.48 -14.53 -4.78
CA ARG A 292 3.86 -14.53 -3.35
C ARG A 292 2.65 -14.33 -2.45
N ILE A 293 1.75 -13.42 -2.81
CA ILE A 293 0.50 -13.23 -2.09
C ILE A 293 -0.36 -14.50 -2.16
N SER A 294 -0.50 -15.13 -3.34
CA SER A 294 -1.25 -16.39 -3.50
C SER A 294 -0.63 -17.55 -2.70
N ALA A 295 0.69 -17.58 -2.53
CA ALA A 295 1.32 -18.57 -1.65
C ALA A 295 0.86 -18.43 -0.20
N LEU A 296 0.81 -17.19 0.33
CA LEU A 296 0.27 -16.94 1.67
C LEU A 296 -1.21 -17.34 1.77
N VAL A 297 -2.01 -17.03 0.76
CA VAL A 297 -3.45 -17.40 0.72
C VAL A 297 -3.60 -18.93 0.76
N ARG A 298 -2.81 -19.67 -0.02
CA ARG A 298 -2.86 -21.14 0.00
C ARG A 298 -2.43 -21.73 1.34
N THR A 299 -1.40 -21.18 1.97
CA THR A 299 -0.98 -21.59 3.32
C THR A 299 -2.10 -21.34 4.32
N ALA A 300 -2.74 -20.16 4.27
CA ALA A 300 -3.84 -19.80 5.14
C ALA A 300 -5.09 -20.68 4.94
N ALA A 301 -5.35 -21.16 3.73
CA ALA A 301 -6.48 -22.05 3.43
C ALA A 301 -6.24 -23.50 3.83
N ALA A 302 -5.00 -23.91 4.06
CA ALA A 302 -4.61 -25.27 4.45
C ALA A 302 -4.59 -25.49 5.97
N ASN A 303 -4.57 -24.40 6.75
CA ASN A 303 -4.59 -24.41 8.22
C ASN A 303 -6.00 -24.20 8.76
#